data_9ec2d3839e3609513a3a3b28071fe705
#
_entry.id   9ec2d3839e3609513a3a3b28071fe705
#
_cell.length_a   1.000
_cell.length_b   1.000
_cell.length_c   1.000
_cell.angle_alpha   90.00
_cell.angle_beta   90.00
_cell.angle_gamma   90.00
#
_symmetry.space_group_name_H-M   'P 1'
#
loop_
_entity.id
_entity.type
_entity.pdbx_description
1 polymer ?
#
loop_
_entity_poly.entity_id
_entity_poly.type
_entity_poly.pdbx_seq_one_letter_code
_entity_poly.pdbx_strand_id
1 'polypeptide(L)'
;MLMTKLTYKFEGKYDCFLLKRRDIYAMDFINEIILKELKADSRISMSELGRRVHLSAPAVRERIRHLEEQKVIKKYTLDINKKALGYPIEAIVEASIKNNRYADFKEHLKVYTNIDFCYRISGESCFLLKGHFQSFPDVEQFIDALQPYAHTKTNFIFSDICEDV
;
A
#
# COMPACT_ATOMS: atom_id res chain seq x y z
N MET A 1 7.01 -37.90 18.24
CA MET A 1 5.70 -38.29 18.82
C MET A 1 4.63 -37.47 18.13
N LEU A 2 3.95 -38.14 17.23
CA LEU A 2 2.68 -37.90 16.52
C LEU A 2 2.20 -36.44 16.29
N MET A 3 2.45 -35.95 15.07
CA MET A 3 1.62 -34.92 14.43
C MET A 3 0.37 -35.60 13.86
N THR A 4 -0.77 -35.30 14.44
CA THR A 4 -2.08 -35.73 13.97
C THR A 4 -2.50 -34.93 12.75
N LYS A 5 -2.59 -35.58 11.58
CA LYS A 5 -3.24 -35.07 10.38
C LYS A 5 -4.73 -34.91 10.65
N LEU A 6 -5.21 -33.66 10.69
CA LEU A 6 -6.64 -33.38 10.56
C LEU A 6 -7.02 -33.39 9.08
N THR A 7 -7.50 -34.55 8.62
CA THR A 7 -8.23 -34.68 7.37
C THR A 7 -9.68 -34.25 7.60
N TYR A 8 -10.06 -33.06 7.15
CA TYR A 8 -11.47 -32.69 7.03
C TYR A 8 -12.05 -33.30 5.75
N LYS A 9 -12.89 -34.31 5.93
CA LYS A 9 -13.79 -34.83 4.91
C LYS A 9 -14.98 -33.89 4.80
N PHE A 10 -15.11 -33.15 3.72
CA PHE A 10 -16.30 -32.36 3.41
C PHE A 10 -17.16 -33.17 2.42
N GLU A 11 -18.22 -33.78 2.91
CA GLU A 11 -19.33 -34.30 2.10
C GLU A 11 -20.43 -33.23 2.04
N GLY A 12 -20.89 -32.91 0.84
CA GLY A 12 -22.23 -32.42 0.59
C GLY A 12 -22.38 -30.99 0.08
N LYS A 13 -22.87 -30.91 -1.15
CA LYS A 13 -23.70 -29.86 -1.76
C LYS A 13 -23.49 -28.44 -1.23
N TYR A 14 -22.57 -27.70 -1.83
CA TYR A 14 -22.57 -26.25 -1.75
C TYR A 14 -22.44 -25.63 -3.16
N ASP A 15 -23.34 -24.70 -3.40
CA ASP A 15 -23.65 -23.93 -4.56
C ASP A 15 -22.45 -23.45 -5.40
N CYS A 16 -22.69 -23.41 -6.73
CA CYS A 16 -21.87 -22.75 -7.76
C CYS A 16 -21.49 -21.29 -7.41
N PHE A 17 -22.19 -20.66 -6.48
CA PHE A 17 -21.92 -19.31 -5.99
C PHE A 17 -20.67 -19.24 -5.07
N LEU A 18 -20.34 -20.32 -4.38
CA LEU A 18 -19.13 -20.40 -3.54
C LEU A 18 -17.86 -20.72 -4.35
N LEU A 19 -18.00 -21.36 -5.50
CA LEU A 19 -16.87 -21.60 -6.42
C LEU A 19 -16.36 -20.30 -7.05
N LYS A 20 -17.23 -19.34 -7.37
CA LYS A 20 -16.82 -17.99 -7.83
C LYS A 20 -16.07 -17.17 -6.76
N ARG A 21 -16.30 -17.41 -5.47
CA ARG A 21 -15.51 -16.81 -4.39
C ARG A 21 -14.15 -17.46 -4.18
N ARG A 22 -14.00 -18.74 -4.58
CA ARG A 22 -12.70 -19.44 -4.51
C ARG A 22 -11.69 -18.85 -5.51
N ASP A 23 -12.14 -18.38 -6.66
CA ASP A 23 -11.26 -17.78 -7.67
C ASP A 23 -10.74 -16.39 -7.29
N ILE A 24 -11.42 -15.69 -6.38
CA ILE A 24 -10.99 -14.37 -5.89
C ILE A 24 -9.91 -14.48 -4.79
N TYR A 25 -9.78 -15.62 -4.13
CA TYR A 25 -8.83 -15.86 -3.04
C TYR A 25 -7.94 -17.09 -3.26
N ALA A 26 -7.85 -17.63 -4.46
CA ALA A 26 -6.88 -18.68 -4.79
C ALA A 26 -5.48 -18.08 -4.94
N MET A 27 -5.02 -17.38 -3.88
CA MET A 27 -3.62 -17.14 -3.66
C MET A 27 -3.00 -18.49 -3.33
N ASP A 28 -2.50 -19.21 -4.35
CA ASP A 28 -1.75 -20.41 -4.07
C ASP A 28 -0.36 -20.05 -3.49
N PHE A 29 0.24 -20.99 -2.83
CA PHE A 29 1.56 -20.84 -2.19
C PHE A 29 2.62 -20.29 -3.16
N ILE A 30 2.54 -20.64 -4.45
CA ILE A 30 3.47 -20.17 -5.47
C ILE A 30 3.27 -18.67 -5.73
N ASN A 31 2.03 -18.21 -5.81
CA ASN A 31 1.71 -16.79 -5.98
C ASN A 31 2.19 -15.96 -4.79
N GLU A 32 2.09 -16.49 -3.57
CA GLU A 32 2.63 -15.84 -2.37
C GLU A 32 4.14 -15.68 -2.45
N ILE A 33 4.88 -16.72 -2.90
CA ILE A 33 6.33 -16.63 -3.10
C ILE A 33 6.65 -15.61 -4.20
N ILE A 34 5.95 -15.64 -5.35
CA ILE A 34 6.14 -14.68 -6.44
C ILE A 34 5.99 -13.25 -5.93
N LEU A 35 4.93 -12.96 -5.17
CA LEU A 35 4.71 -11.63 -4.60
C LEU A 35 5.78 -11.23 -3.61
N LYS A 36 6.26 -12.15 -2.77
CA LYS A 36 7.36 -11.90 -1.84
C LYS A 36 8.65 -11.55 -2.57
N GLU A 37 9.01 -12.30 -3.60
CA GLU A 37 10.21 -12.06 -4.40
C GLU A 37 10.12 -10.73 -5.17
N LEU A 38 8.97 -10.43 -5.78
CA LEU A 38 8.74 -9.16 -6.48
C LEU A 38 8.74 -7.95 -5.51
N LYS A 39 8.32 -8.15 -4.27
CA LYS A 39 8.38 -7.11 -3.24
C LYS A 39 9.81 -6.83 -2.79
N ALA A 40 10.66 -7.86 -2.73
CA ALA A 40 12.07 -7.74 -2.39
C ALA A 40 12.91 -7.16 -3.56
N ASP A 41 12.62 -7.60 -4.79
CA ASP A 41 13.26 -7.10 -6.02
C ASP A 41 12.24 -7.06 -7.17
N SER A 42 11.66 -5.91 -7.40
CA SER A 42 10.69 -5.70 -8.49
C SER A 42 11.31 -5.80 -9.89
N ARG A 43 12.64 -5.85 -10.00
CA ARG A 43 13.38 -5.98 -11.27
C ARG A 43 13.92 -7.39 -11.52
N ILE A 44 13.61 -8.36 -10.66
CA ILE A 44 14.01 -9.75 -10.84
C ILE A 44 13.56 -10.28 -12.22
N SER A 45 14.43 -10.99 -12.93
CA SER A 45 14.09 -11.55 -14.22
C SER A 45 13.07 -12.69 -14.08
N MET A 46 12.21 -12.86 -15.09
CA MET A 46 11.23 -13.97 -15.10
C MET A 46 11.90 -15.34 -15.06
N SER A 47 13.11 -15.47 -15.62
CA SER A 47 13.89 -16.70 -15.58
C SER A 47 14.42 -17.01 -14.18
N GLU A 48 14.94 -16.00 -13.49
CA GLU A 48 15.42 -16.14 -12.11
C GLU A 48 14.27 -16.42 -11.16
N LEU A 49 13.16 -15.68 -11.30
CA LEU A 49 11.96 -15.91 -10.50
C LEU A 49 11.41 -17.33 -10.73
N GLY A 50 11.40 -17.77 -11.98
CA GLY A 50 11.00 -19.14 -12.35
C GLY A 50 11.86 -20.19 -11.64
N ARG A 51 13.18 -19.98 -11.60
CA ARG A 51 14.10 -20.87 -10.88
C ARG A 51 13.77 -20.96 -9.39
N ARG A 52 13.44 -19.84 -8.75
CA ARG A 52 13.10 -19.77 -7.31
C ARG A 52 11.78 -20.46 -6.98
N VAL A 53 10.79 -20.41 -7.89
CA VAL A 53 9.46 -21.00 -7.69
C VAL A 53 9.28 -22.35 -8.42
N HIS A 54 10.36 -22.90 -8.99
CA HIS A 54 10.36 -24.16 -9.76
C HIS A 54 9.36 -24.17 -10.93
N LEU A 55 9.25 -23.04 -11.64
CA LEU A 55 8.41 -22.89 -12.84
C LEU A 55 9.21 -22.37 -14.04
N SER A 56 8.67 -22.58 -15.24
CA SER A 56 9.23 -21.94 -16.44
C SER A 56 8.96 -20.43 -16.44
N ALA A 57 9.82 -19.66 -17.10
CA ALA A 57 9.64 -18.20 -17.20
C ALA A 57 8.27 -17.81 -17.85
N PRO A 58 7.77 -18.50 -18.89
CA PRO A 58 6.41 -18.26 -19.39
C PRO A 58 5.31 -18.50 -18.33
N ALA A 59 5.42 -19.57 -17.54
CA ALA A 59 4.44 -19.88 -16.49
C ALA A 59 4.41 -18.82 -15.38
N VAL A 60 5.59 -18.31 -15.00
CA VAL A 60 5.69 -17.19 -14.03
C VAL A 60 5.05 -15.94 -14.61
N ARG A 61 5.35 -15.59 -15.87
CA ARG A 61 4.77 -14.42 -16.54
C ARG A 61 3.25 -14.49 -16.57
N GLU A 62 2.69 -15.65 -16.85
CA GLU A 62 1.24 -15.85 -16.90
C GLU A 62 0.62 -15.65 -15.49
N ARG A 63 1.26 -16.16 -14.44
CA ARG A 63 0.81 -15.96 -13.06
C ARG A 63 0.84 -14.48 -12.65
N ILE A 64 1.91 -13.77 -12.99
CA ILE A 64 2.02 -12.32 -12.71
C ILE A 64 0.93 -11.55 -13.44
N ARG A 65 0.72 -11.84 -14.75
CA ARG A 65 -0.36 -11.22 -15.53
C ARG A 65 -1.73 -11.43 -14.86
N HIS A 66 -1.98 -12.61 -14.34
CA HIS A 66 -3.23 -12.93 -13.64
C HIS A 66 -3.38 -12.14 -12.32
N LEU A 67 -2.29 -12.00 -11.55
CA LEU A 67 -2.26 -11.18 -10.34
C LEU A 67 -2.48 -9.69 -10.64
N GLU A 68 -2.01 -9.18 -11.77
CA GLU A 68 -2.26 -7.83 -12.26
C GLU A 68 -3.72 -7.64 -12.68
N GLU A 69 -4.28 -8.56 -13.45
CA GLU A 69 -5.68 -8.54 -13.90
C GLU A 69 -6.65 -8.58 -12.71
N GLN A 70 -6.34 -9.39 -11.71
CA GLN A 70 -7.10 -9.48 -10.47
C GLN A 70 -6.85 -8.29 -9.53
N LYS A 71 -5.98 -7.34 -9.90
CA LYS A 71 -5.57 -6.18 -9.10
C LYS A 71 -4.97 -6.55 -7.74
N VAL A 72 -4.42 -7.76 -7.60
CA VAL A 72 -3.57 -8.13 -6.47
C VAL A 72 -2.29 -7.31 -6.56
N ILE A 73 -1.63 -7.30 -7.73
CA ILE A 73 -0.59 -6.33 -8.05
C ILE A 73 -1.29 -5.10 -8.65
N LYS A 74 -1.27 -4.01 -7.91
CA LYS A 74 -1.92 -2.75 -8.33
C LYS A 74 -1.03 -1.88 -9.18
N LYS A 75 0.26 -1.86 -8.89
CA LYS A 75 1.30 -1.08 -9.58
C LYS A 75 2.68 -1.54 -9.15
N TYR A 76 3.66 -1.26 -9.98
CA TYR A 76 5.09 -1.25 -9.61
C TYR A 76 5.47 0.18 -9.27
N THR A 77 6.21 0.37 -8.18
CA THR A 77 6.61 1.70 -7.71
C THR A 77 8.06 1.69 -7.24
N LEU A 78 8.63 2.87 -7.09
CA LEU A 78 9.95 3.06 -6.52
C LEU A 78 9.80 3.59 -5.10
N ASP A 79 10.62 3.08 -4.21
CA ASP A 79 10.91 3.75 -2.96
C ASP A 79 12.04 4.74 -3.21
N ILE A 80 11.83 6.00 -2.83
CA ILE A 80 12.71 7.12 -3.17
C ILE A 80 13.14 7.82 -1.89
N ASN A 81 14.45 7.89 -1.67
CA ASN A 81 15.02 8.68 -0.59
C ASN A 81 14.73 10.17 -0.81
N LYS A 82 13.65 10.66 -0.20
CA LYS A 82 13.21 12.05 -0.31
C LYS A 82 14.20 13.03 0.29
N LYS A 83 14.92 12.64 1.34
CA LYS A 83 15.98 13.48 1.95
C LYS A 83 17.08 13.77 0.94
N ALA A 84 17.48 12.77 0.14
CA ALA A 84 18.47 12.95 -0.93
C ALA A 84 17.99 13.87 -2.05
N LEU A 85 16.67 14.04 -2.20
CA LEU A 85 16.05 14.96 -3.15
C LEU A 85 15.81 16.38 -2.57
N GLY A 86 16.29 16.65 -1.35
CA GLY A 86 16.15 17.97 -0.73
C GLY A 86 14.88 18.14 0.11
N TYR A 87 14.21 17.06 0.51
CA TYR A 87 13.05 17.05 1.39
C TYR A 87 13.40 16.38 2.73
N PRO A 88 14.15 17.06 3.64
CA PRO A 88 14.63 16.43 4.86
C PRO A 88 13.54 16.27 5.94
N ILE A 89 12.40 16.96 5.80
CA ILE A 89 11.34 16.97 6.81
C ILE A 89 10.19 16.10 6.32
N GLU A 90 9.85 15.10 7.12
CA GLU A 90 8.68 14.25 6.91
C GLU A 90 7.67 14.48 8.03
N ALA A 91 6.40 14.59 7.68
CA ALA A 91 5.34 14.77 8.65
C ALA A 91 4.10 13.94 8.33
N ILE A 92 3.49 13.44 9.41
CA ILE A 92 2.12 12.91 9.40
C ILE A 92 1.19 14.01 9.86
N VAL A 93 0.20 14.32 9.05
CA VAL A 93 -0.82 15.33 9.36
C VAL A 93 -2.16 14.65 9.48
N GLU A 94 -2.77 14.75 10.64
CA GLU A 94 -4.14 14.38 10.90
C GLU A 94 -5.04 15.59 10.64
N ALA A 95 -6.16 15.41 9.93
CA ALA A 95 -7.07 16.49 9.62
C ALA A 95 -8.52 16.14 9.98
N SER A 96 -9.16 17.00 10.78
CA SER A 96 -10.58 16.93 11.13
C SER A 96 -11.33 18.03 10.40
N ILE A 97 -12.25 17.65 9.51
CA ILE A 97 -12.89 18.57 8.55
C ILE A 97 -13.87 19.51 9.26
N LYS A 98 -13.77 20.80 8.94
CA LYS A 98 -14.69 21.85 9.39
C LYS A 98 -15.89 21.96 8.45
N ASN A 99 -17.07 22.23 9.04
CA ASN A 99 -18.26 22.62 8.28
C ASN A 99 -18.61 21.73 7.07
N ASN A 100 -18.35 20.42 7.18
CA ASN A 100 -18.63 19.42 6.15
C ASN A 100 -17.93 19.68 4.78
N ARG A 101 -16.83 20.42 4.75
CA ARG A 101 -16.09 20.82 3.53
C ARG A 101 -15.17 19.72 2.98
N TYR A 102 -15.64 18.47 2.96
CA TYR A 102 -14.86 17.31 2.50
C TYR A 102 -14.43 17.40 1.02
N ALA A 103 -15.31 17.92 0.17
CA ALA A 103 -15.02 18.05 -1.25
C ALA A 103 -13.93 19.09 -1.50
N ASP A 104 -14.07 20.27 -0.89
CA ASP A 104 -13.10 21.37 -1.02
C ASP A 104 -11.71 20.97 -0.53
N PHE A 105 -11.65 20.28 0.62
CA PHE A 105 -10.41 19.76 1.17
C PHE A 105 -9.72 18.81 0.20
N LYS A 106 -10.45 17.86 -0.39
CA LYS A 106 -9.90 16.90 -1.35
C LYS A 106 -9.39 17.57 -2.62
N GLU A 107 -10.14 18.57 -3.13
CA GLU A 107 -9.70 19.32 -4.32
C GLU A 107 -8.45 20.14 -4.00
N HIS A 108 -8.42 20.78 -2.84
CA HIS A 108 -7.25 21.55 -2.40
C HIS A 108 -5.99 20.69 -2.28
N LEU A 109 -6.10 19.45 -1.83
CA LEU A 109 -4.95 18.55 -1.72
C LEU A 109 -4.35 18.12 -3.06
N LYS A 110 -5.09 18.16 -4.15
CA LYS A 110 -4.61 17.70 -5.47
C LYS A 110 -3.47 18.55 -6.05
N VAL A 111 -3.31 19.79 -5.59
CA VAL A 111 -2.25 20.68 -6.06
C VAL A 111 -0.88 20.36 -5.44
N TYR A 112 -0.86 19.58 -4.36
CA TYR A 112 0.37 19.25 -3.63
C TYR A 112 1.00 17.98 -4.18
N THR A 113 2.20 18.08 -4.73
CA THR A 113 2.98 16.95 -5.27
C THR A 113 3.89 16.31 -4.23
N ASN A 114 4.05 16.95 -3.07
CA ASN A 114 4.86 16.51 -1.95
C ASN A 114 4.08 15.68 -0.91
N ILE A 115 2.85 15.29 -1.23
CA ILE A 115 2.04 14.38 -0.40
C ILE A 115 2.14 12.97 -0.96
N ASP A 116 2.63 12.03 -0.16
CA ASP A 116 2.76 10.61 -0.55
C ASP A 116 1.42 9.90 -0.56
N PHE A 117 0.62 10.14 0.49
CA PHE A 117 -0.71 9.56 0.61
C PHE A 117 -1.64 10.47 1.42
N CYS A 118 -2.93 10.28 1.18
CA CYS A 118 -4.00 10.82 1.99
C CYS A 118 -5.07 9.73 2.15
N TYR A 119 -5.22 9.22 3.36
CA TYR A 119 -6.22 8.22 3.70
C TYR A 119 -7.39 8.86 4.44
N ARG A 120 -8.62 8.44 4.09
CA ARG A 120 -9.75 8.68 4.95
C ARG A 120 -9.74 7.65 6.07
N ILE A 121 -9.79 8.10 7.31
CA ILE A 121 -9.72 7.25 8.50
C ILE A 121 -10.99 7.41 9.34
N SER A 122 -11.21 6.46 10.24
CA SER A 122 -12.21 6.53 11.31
C SER A 122 -11.54 7.03 12.58
N GLY A 123 -12.32 7.61 13.51
CA GLY A 123 -11.86 8.13 14.77
C GLY A 123 -12.07 9.63 14.88
N GLU A 124 -11.26 10.30 15.70
CA GLU A 124 -11.34 11.75 15.91
C GLU A 124 -10.97 12.56 14.65
N SER A 125 -9.97 12.06 13.91
CA SER A 125 -9.54 12.66 12.65
C SER A 125 -10.23 12.00 11.46
N CYS A 126 -10.52 12.82 10.42
CA CYS A 126 -11.17 12.35 9.20
C CYS A 126 -10.18 11.87 8.14
N PHE A 127 -8.98 12.44 8.12
CA PHE A 127 -7.93 12.15 7.16
C PHE A 127 -6.57 12.04 7.84
N LEU A 128 -5.73 11.18 7.28
CA LEU A 128 -4.33 11.02 7.61
C LEU A 128 -3.51 11.22 6.34
N LEU A 129 -2.57 12.16 6.37
CA LEU A 129 -1.67 12.47 5.27
C LEU A 129 -0.22 12.23 5.69
N LYS A 130 0.63 11.82 4.73
CA LYS A 130 2.09 11.90 4.87
C LYS A 130 2.61 12.85 3.82
N GLY A 131 3.43 13.81 4.24
CA GLY A 131 4.04 14.77 3.35
C GLY A 131 5.53 14.95 3.62
N HIS A 132 6.24 15.45 2.59
CA HIS A 132 7.66 15.78 2.61
C HIS A 132 7.86 17.26 2.34
N PHE A 133 8.76 17.89 3.09
CA PHE A 133 8.97 19.34 3.03
C PHE A 133 10.46 19.66 3.01
N GLN A 134 10.82 20.77 2.35
CA GLN A 134 12.20 21.25 2.29
C GLN A 134 12.62 21.97 3.56
N SER A 135 11.65 22.68 4.19
CA SER A 135 11.89 23.50 5.38
C SER A 135 10.68 23.53 6.30
N PHE A 136 10.86 23.97 7.54
CA PHE A 136 9.75 24.20 8.47
C PHE A 136 8.79 25.31 8.01
N PRO A 137 9.24 26.42 7.38
CA PRO A 137 8.32 27.36 6.76
C PRO A 137 7.40 26.75 5.71
N ASP A 138 7.87 25.76 4.93
CA ASP A 138 7.01 25.07 3.97
C ASP A 138 5.94 24.21 4.64
N VAL A 139 6.30 23.62 5.80
CA VAL A 139 5.29 22.89 6.62
C VAL A 139 4.24 23.88 7.14
N GLU A 140 4.66 25.01 7.67
CA GLU A 140 3.78 26.06 8.20
C GLU A 140 2.82 26.54 7.10
N GLN A 141 3.35 26.90 5.93
CA GLN A 141 2.55 27.32 4.79
C GLN A 141 1.52 26.26 4.38
N PHE A 142 1.93 24.97 4.36
CA PHE A 142 1.03 23.87 4.05
C PHE A 142 -0.10 23.76 5.09
N ILE A 143 0.24 23.81 6.37
CA ILE A 143 -0.74 23.73 7.47
C ILE A 143 -1.72 24.92 7.41
N ASP A 144 -1.23 26.12 7.19
CA ASP A 144 -2.04 27.34 7.07
C ASP A 144 -3.02 27.24 5.90
N ALA A 145 -2.57 26.70 4.77
CA ALA A 145 -3.43 26.46 3.61
C ALA A 145 -4.56 25.44 3.87
N LEU A 146 -4.39 24.55 4.85
CA LEU A 146 -5.45 23.60 5.27
C LEU A 146 -6.44 24.20 6.29
N GLN A 147 -6.06 25.27 6.99
CA GLN A 147 -6.85 25.89 8.06
C GLN A 147 -8.30 26.25 7.67
N PRO A 148 -8.60 26.73 6.43
CA PRO A 148 -9.97 27.02 6.02
C PRO A 148 -10.88 25.78 5.95
N TYR A 149 -10.29 24.58 5.85
CA TYR A 149 -10.99 23.33 5.60
C TYR A 149 -11.00 22.39 6.80
N ALA A 150 -9.92 22.41 7.59
CA ALA A 150 -9.72 21.42 8.64
C ALA A 150 -8.99 21.99 9.87
N HIS A 151 -9.20 21.34 11.01
CA HIS A 151 -8.27 21.38 12.12
C HIS A 151 -7.21 20.32 11.89
N THR A 152 -5.94 20.68 12.08
CA THR A 152 -4.81 19.80 11.81
C THR A 152 -4.02 19.51 13.09
N LYS A 153 -3.48 18.28 13.16
CA LYS A 153 -2.45 17.89 14.14
C LYS A 153 -1.27 17.33 13.35
N THR A 154 -0.11 17.93 13.52
CA THR A 154 1.11 17.58 12.79
C THR A 154 2.07 16.85 13.71
N ASN A 155 2.54 15.68 13.25
CA ASN A 155 3.55 14.86 13.93
C ASN A 155 4.74 14.69 12.97
N PHE A 156 5.94 15.09 13.40
CA PHE A 156 7.15 14.91 12.60
C PHE A 156 7.70 13.51 12.76
N ILE A 157 8.16 12.93 11.63
CA ILE A 157 8.82 11.63 11.60
C ILE A 157 10.31 11.87 11.81
N PHE A 158 10.88 11.29 12.87
CA PHE A 158 12.30 11.39 13.14
C PHE A 158 13.11 10.27 12.50
N SER A 159 12.57 9.05 12.48
CA SER A 159 13.21 7.87 11.91
C SER A 159 12.16 6.84 11.49
N ASP A 160 12.49 6.01 10.50
CA ASP A 160 11.77 4.77 10.20
C ASP A 160 12.53 3.61 10.85
N ILE A 161 11.87 2.89 11.75
CA ILE A 161 12.48 1.75 12.46
C ILE A 161 12.44 0.47 11.60
N CYS A 162 11.60 0.44 10.56
CA CYS A 162 11.43 -0.72 9.70
C CYS A 162 12.39 -0.73 8.50
N GLU A 163 13.02 0.40 8.15
CA GLU A 163 14.03 0.47 7.09
C GLU A 163 15.36 -0.18 7.49
N ASP A 164 15.61 -0.36 8.79
CA ASP A 164 16.86 -0.91 9.34
C ASP A 164 16.79 -2.44 9.62
N VAL A 165 15.74 -3.13 9.16
CA VAL A 165 15.54 -4.58 9.36
C VAL A 165 15.66 -5.36 8.00
#